data_6c79db48d50daa19de99841870b4bc58
#
_entry.id   6c79db48d50daa19de99841870b4bc58
#
_cell.length_a   1.000
_cell.length_b   1.000
_cell.length_c   1.000
_cell.angle_alpha   90.00
_cell.angle_beta   90.00
_cell.angle_gamma   90.00
#
_symmetry.space_group_name_H-M   'P 1'
#
loop_
_entity.id
_entity.type
_entity.pdbx_description
1 polymer ?
#
loop_
_entity_poly.entity_id
_entity_poly.type
_entity_poly.pdbx_seq_one_letter_code
_entity_poly.pdbx_strand_id
1 'polypeptide(L)'
;MKRYAFFRQLGKAVYGIDAAYDVFSKSAQIKPNMLWLLSALNDGEGHTQKQICWDWGFPKTTVNTLIKELEKGGFVVQSPIPGERRELSVTLTESGRDYANEVLKPVYEAEERLFRLYFKAKDPEFVQELFRFSGVMHRYFTTGEFEETGSET
;
A
#
# COMPACT_ATOMS: atom_id res chain seq x y z
N MET A 1 -4.34 -4.97 29.33
CA MET A 1 -5.08 -5.82 28.36
C MET A 1 -4.33 -7.12 28.16
N LYS A 2 -5.02 -8.29 28.14
CA LYS A 2 -4.35 -9.57 27.87
C LYS A 2 -3.82 -9.57 26.43
N ARG A 3 -2.57 -10.09 26.20
CA ARG A 3 -1.89 -10.08 24.90
C ARG A 3 -2.77 -10.56 23.72
N TYR A 4 -3.53 -11.64 23.94
CA TYR A 4 -4.44 -12.17 22.93
C TYR A 4 -5.61 -11.23 22.59
N ALA A 5 -6.08 -10.44 23.56
CA ALA A 5 -7.14 -9.46 23.32
C ALA A 5 -6.61 -8.29 22.46
N PHE A 6 -5.35 -7.89 22.68
CA PHE A 6 -4.69 -6.87 21.87
C PHE A 6 -4.60 -7.27 20.40
N PHE A 7 -4.00 -8.42 20.10
CA PHE A 7 -3.86 -8.87 18.71
C PHE A 7 -5.20 -9.12 18.03
N ARG A 8 -6.20 -9.61 18.78
CA ARG A 8 -7.55 -9.77 18.25
C ARG A 8 -8.19 -8.43 17.88
N GLN A 9 -8.04 -7.40 18.70
CA GLN A 9 -8.56 -6.07 18.40
C GLN A 9 -7.82 -5.43 17.23
N LEU A 10 -6.50 -5.54 17.19
CA LEU A 10 -5.68 -5.09 16.07
C LEU A 10 -6.15 -5.76 14.76
N GLY A 11 -6.28 -7.07 14.75
CA GLY A 11 -6.78 -7.79 13.57
C GLY A 11 -8.17 -7.31 13.13
N LYS A 12 -9.11 -7.12 14.06
CA LYS A 12 -10.42 -6.57 13.73
C LYS A 12 -10.37 -5.17 13.14
N ALA A 13 -9.47 -4.30 13.64
CA ALA A 13 -9.30 -2.96 13.12
C ALA A 13 -8.73 -2.97 11.69
N VAL A 14 -7.68 -3.77 11.45
CA VAL A 14 -7.07 -3.93 10.12
C VAL A 14 -8.09 -4.45 9.10
N TYR A 15 -8.76 -5.56 9.41
CA TYR A 15 -9.79 -6.11 8.52
C TYR A 15 -11.02 -5.20 8.38
N GLY A 16 -11.34 -4.41 9.40
CA GLY A 16 -12.43 -3.42 9.32
C GLY A 16 -12.12 -2.29 8.36
N ILE A 17 -10.86 -1.81 8.34
CA ILE A 17 -10.38 -0.81 7.38
C ILE A 17 -10.39 -1.39 5.96
N ASP A 18 -9.83 -2.57 5.77
CA ASP A 18 -9.80 -3.26 4.47
C ASP A 18 -11.22 -3.46 3.92
N ALA A 19 -12.15 -3.95 4.72
CA ALA A 19 -13.55 -4.12 4.34
C ALA A 19 -14.23 -2.78 3.96
N ALA A 20 -13.86 -1.66 4.61
CA ALA A 20 -14.39 -0.35 4.26
C ALA A 20 -13.90 0.10 2.88
N TYR A 21 -12.62 -0.12 2.55
CA TYR A 21 -12.09 0.14 1.20
C TYR A 21 -12.72 -0.77 0.15
N ASP A 22 -12.99 -2.03 0.45
CA ASP A 22 -13.70 -2.95 -0.44
C ASP A 22 -15.11 -2.46 -0.78
N VAL A 23 -15.86 -2.01 0.21
CA VAL A 23 -17.20 -1.43 0.02
C VAL A 23 -17.10 -0.17 -0.83
N PHE A 24 -16.17 0.72 -0.54
CA PHE A 24 -15.94 1.94 -1.29
C PHE A 24 -15.54 1.66 -2.74
N SER A 25 -14.59 0.75 -2.95
CA SER A 25 -14.11 0.36 -4.28
C SER A 25 -15.23 -0.17 -5.16
N LYS A 26 -16.11 -0.99 -4.60
CA LYS A 26 -17.30 -1.50 -5.32
C LYS A 26 -18.25 -0.36 -5.71
N SER A 27 -18.50 0.59 -4.82
CA SER A 27 -19.37 1.74 -5.11
C SER A 27 -18.78 2.68 -6.17
N ALA A 28 -17.45 2.83 -6.17
CA ALA A 28 -16.70 3.64 -7.13
C ALA A 28 -16.36 2.88 -8.43
N GLN A 29 -16.75 1.60 -8.54
CA GLN A 29 -16.45 0.71 -9.67
C GLN A 29 -14.94 0.52 -9.94
N ILE A 30 -14.14 0.56 -8.89
CA ILE A 30 -12.70 0.34 -8.93
C ILE A 30 -12.40 -1.07 -8.41
N LYS A 31 -11.55 -1.84 -9.09
CA LYS A 31 -11.06 -3.11 -8.56
C LYS A 31 -10.17 -2.84 -7.34
N PRO A 32 -10.40 -3.46 -6.15
CA PRO A 32 -9.65 -3.13 -4.93
C PRO A 32 -8.13 -3.23 -5.11
N ASN A 33 -7.63 -4.29 -5.74
CA ASN A 33 -6.20 -4.46 -5.99
C ASN A 33 -5.62 -3.40 -6.94
N MET A 34 -6.43 -2.90 -7.90
CA MET A 34 -6.02 -1.82 -8.80
C MET A 34 -5.94 -0.49 -8.05
N LEU A 35 -6.88 -0.22 -7.13
CA LEU A 35 -6.85 0.95 -6.26
C LEU A 35 -5.52 1.02 -5.50
N TRP A 36 -5.16 -0.05 -4.80
CA TRP A 36 -3.93 -0.09 -4.01
C TRP A 36 -2.67 -0.02 -4.87
N LEU A 37 -2.65 -0.67 -6.04
CA LEU A 37 -1.52 -0.60 -6.96
C LEU A 37 -1.34 0.82 -7.52
N LEU A 38 -2.41 1.47 -7.93
CA LEU A 38 -2.33 2.87 -8.40
C LEU A 38 -1.90 3.80 -7.28
N SER A 39 -2.38 3.60 -6.05
CA SER A 39 -1.92 4.35 -4.87
C SER A 39 -0.43 4.15 -4.61
N ALA A 40 0.07 2.93 -4.77
CA ALA A 40 1.50 2.62 -4.61
C ALA A 40 2.38 3.29 -5.67
N LEU A 41 1.89 3.45 -6.89
CA LEU A 41 2.66 4.00 -8.02
C LEU A 41 2.49 5.53 -8.17
N ASN A 42 1.52 6.14 -7.49
CA ASN A 42 1.18 7.57 -7.69
C ASN A 42 1.90 8.51 -6.72
N ASP A 43 3.03 8.09 -6.19
CA ASP A 43 3.90 8.90 -5.32
C ASP A 43 5.00 9.67 -6.09
N GLY A 44 5.10 9.43 -7.39
CA GLY A 44 6.10 10.05 -8.28
C GLY A 44 7.42 9.29 -8.38
N GLU A 45 7.56 8.19 -7.65
CA GLU A 45 8.77 7.37 -7.61
C GLU A 45 8.65 6.12 -8.48
N GLY A 46 9.76 5.46 -8.70
CA GLY A 46 9.82 4.16 -9.38
C GLY A 46 9.92 3.03 -8.37
N HIS A 47 9.09 2.00 -8.55
CA HIS A 47 9.02 0.85 -7.64
C HIS A 47 9.30 -0.46 -8.35
N THR A 48 10.03 -1.38 -7.73
CA THR A 48 10.11 -2.75 -8.23
C THR A 48 8.84 -3.51 -7.87
N GLN A 49 8.48 -4.52 -8.68
CA GLN A 49 7.35 -5.40 -8.32
C GLN A 49 7.56 -6.09 -6.96
N LYS A 50 8.82 -6.35 -6.60
CA LYS A 50 9.19 -6.93 -5.30
C LYS A 50 8.90 -5.97 -4.15
N GLN A 51 9.24 -4.68 -4.29
CA GLN A 51 8.90 -3.65 -3.31
C GLN A 51 7.40 -3.54 -3.14
N ILE A 52 6.64 -3.45 -4.23
CA ILE A 52 5.16 -3.38 -4.18
C ILE A 52 4.58 -4.60 -3.44
N CYS A 53 5.06 -5.82 -3.75
CA CYS A 53 4.62 -7.01 -3.04
C CYS A 53 4.93 -6.96 -1.54
N TRP A 54 6.10 -6.44 -1.18
CA TRP A 54 6.54 -6.35 0.20
C TRP A 54 5.74 -5.30 0.99
N ASP A 55 5.65 -4.09 0.44
CA ASP A 55 5.06 -2.95 1.15
C ASP A 55 3.54 -3.08 1.30
N TRP A 56 2.88 -3.67 0.29
CA TRP A 56 1.42 -3.79 0.23
C TRP A 56 0.89 -5.20 0.50
N GLY A 57 1.76 -6.17 0.73
CA GLY A 57 1.37 -7.55 1.00
C GLY A 57 0.72 -8.27 -0.19
N PHE A 58 0.94 -7.80 -1.41
CA PHE A 58 0.34 -8.42 -2.60
C PHE A 58 1.04 -9.70 -3.03
N PRO A 59 0.29 -10.71 -3.48
CA PRO A 59 0.88 -11.85 -4.19
C PRO A 59 1.58 -11.39 -5.48
N LYS A 60 2.75 -11.95 -5.76
CA LYS A 60 3.54 -11.64 -6.96
C LYS A 60 2.74 -11.79 -8.26
N THR A 61 1.89 -12.81 -8.35
CA THR A 61 1.02 -13.05 -9.50
C THR A 61 0.02 -11.93 -9.72
N THR A 62 -0.55 -11.39 -8.64
CA THR A 62 -1.49 -10.26 -8.69
C THR A 62 -0.80 -9.01 -9.21
N VAL A 63 0.34 -8.64 -8.63
CA VAL A 63 1.12 -7.46 -9.08
C VAL A 63 1.52 -7.59 -10.54
N ASN A 64 2.07 -8.72 -10.94
CA ASN A 64 2.48 -8.95 -12.33
C ASN A 64 1.30 -8.83 -13.32
N THR A 65 0.13 -9.36 -12.96
CA THR A 65 -1.07 -9.28 -13.82
C THR A 65 -1.55 -7.83 -13.98
N LEU A 66 -1.63 -7.09 -12.88
CA LEU A 66 -2.08 -5.70 -12.88
C LEU A 66 -1.09 -4.77 -13.61
N ILE A 67 0.21 -4.97 -13.42
CA ILE A 67 1.24 -4.19 -14.12
C ILE A 67 1.16 -4.43 -15.64
N LYS A 68 0.97 -5.67 -16.08
CA LYS A 68 0.76 -5.98 -17.51
C LYS A 68 -0.51 -5.33 -18.05
N GLU A 69 -1.58 -5.28 -17.27
CA GLU A 69 -2.83 -4.58 -17.64
C GLU A 69 -2.57 -3.08 -17.85
N LEU A 70 -1.86 -2.45 -16.90
CA LEU A 70 -1.50 -1.02 -16.99
C LEU A 70 -0.49 -0.74 -18.12
N GLU A 71 0.49 -1.61 -18.33
CA GLU A 71 1.48 -1.50 -19.41
C GLU A 71 0.82 -1.59 -20.79
N LYS A 72 -0.10 -2.53 -20.96
CA LYS A 72 -0.91 -2.67 -22.18
C LYS A 72 -1.76 -1.42 -22.46
N GLY A 73 -2.22 -0.74 -21.40
CA GLY A 73 -2.94 0.54 -21.48
C GLY A 73 -2.03 1.74 -21.74
N GLY A 74 -0.69 1.57 -21.69
CA GLY A 74 0.26 2.67 -21.81
C GLY A 74 0.36 3.54 -20.55
N PHE A 75 -0.14 3.05 -19.42
CA PHE A 75 -0.17 3.79 -18.15
C PHE A 75 1.08 3.62 -17.31
N VAL A 76 1.84 2.55 -17.53
CA VAL A 76 3.14 2.32 -16.87
C VAL A 76 4.21 1.96 -17.88
N VAL A 77 5.45 2.24 -17.51
CA VAL A 77 6.65 1.75 -18.19
C VAL A 77 7.52 1.01 -17.20
N GLN A 78 8.21 -0.01 -17.68
CA GLN A 78 9.20 -0.74 -16.92
C GLN A 78 10.59 -0.41 -17.48
N SER A 79 11.48 0.07 -16.62
CA SER A 79 12.82 0.50 -17.00
C SER A 79 13.88 -0.25 -16.21
N PRO A 80 15.04 -0.58 -16.82
CA PRO A 80 16.17 -1.17 -16.09
C PRO A 80 16.64 -0.27 -14.96
N ILE A 81 16.99 -0.89 -13.82
CA ILE A 81 17.62 -0.19 -12.69
C ILE A 81 19.13 -0.27 -12.87
N PRO A 82 19.85 0.87 -12.83
CA PRO A 82 21.32 0.86 -12.93
C PRO A 82 21.94 -0.05 -11.86
N GLY A 83 22.78 -1.00 -12.30
CA GLY A 83 23.43 -1.96 -11.41
C GLY A 83 22.62 -3.22 -11.08
N GLU A 84 21.32 -3.28 -11.39
CA GLU A 84 20.45 -4.43 -11.17
C GLU A 84 20.15 -5.15 -12.50
N ARG A 85 20.50 -6.44 -12.58
CA ARG A 85 20.32 -7.21 -13.83
C ARG A 85 18.92 -7.83 -14.00
N ARG A 86 18.17 -7.97 -12.93
CA ARG A 86 16.93 -8.78 -12.91
C ARG A 86 15.69 -8.03 -12.46
N GLU A 87 15.84 -6.82 -11.95
CA GLU A 87 14.72 -6.03 -11.45
C GLU A 87 14.49 -4.82 -12.37
N LEU A 88 13.22 -4.55 -12.62
CA LEU A 88 12.78 -3.38 -13.39
C LEU A 88 12.07 -2.43 -12.45
N SER A 89 12.29 -1.15 -12.64
CA SER A 89 11.50 -0.09 -12.01
C SER A 89 10.24 0.14 -12.81
N VAL A 90 9.11 0.09 -12.15
CA VAL A 90 7.78 0.41 -12.70
C VAL A 90 7.47 1.85 -12.33
N THR A 91 7.15 2.68 -13.32
CA THR A 91 6.76 4.08 -13.14
C THR A 91 5.52 4.39 -13.95
N LEU A 92 4.68 5.30 -13.45
CA LEU A 92 3.55 5.82 -14.23
C LEU A 92 4.07 6.70 -15.38
N THR A 93 3.46 6.56 -16.55
CA THR A 93 3.61 7.53 -17.64
C THR A 93 2.83 8.80 -17.30
N GLU A 94 2.93 9.83 -18.13
CA GLU A 94 2.08 11.03 -17.99
C GLU A 94 0.60 10.66 -18.04
N SER A 95 0.19 9.90 -19.07
CA SER A 95 -1.18 9.37 -19.17
C SER A 95 -1.55 8.43 -18.02
N GLY A 96 -0.56 7.70 -17.46
CA GLY A 96 -0.75 6.87 -16.29
C GLY A 96 -1.03 7.68 -15.03
N ARG A 97 -0.36 8.80 -14.83
CA ARG A 97 -0.64 9.72 -13.72
C ARG A 97 -2.02 10.34 -13.81
N ASP A 98 -2.41 10.76 -15.02
CA ASP A 98 -3.75 11.30 -15.26
C ASP A 98 -4.82 10.26 -14.97
N TYR A 99 -4.62 9.04 -15.47
CA TYR A 99 -5.49 7.89 -15.18
C TYR A 99 -5.57 7.56 -13.68
N ALA A 100 -4.40 7.48 -12.99
CA ALA A 100 -4.36 7.21 -11.55
C ALA A 100 -5.08 8.31 -10.76
N ASN A 101 -4.84 9.57 -11.08
CA ASN A 101 -5.50 10.71 -10.43
C ASN A 101 -7.02 10.68 -10.64
N GLU A 102 -7.49 10.35 -11.83
CA GLU A 102 -8.92 10.22 -12.12
C GLU A 102 -9.55 9.07 -11.31
N VAL A 103 -8.93 7.88 -11.34
CA VAL A 103 -9.42 6.69 -10.63
C VAL A 103 -9.39 6.88 -9.12
N LEU A 104 -8.32 7.49 -8.58
CA LEU A 104 -8.13 7.66 -7.13
C LEU A 104 -8.85 8.89 -6.56
N LYS A 105 -9.29 9.82 -7.40
CA LYS A 105 -9.96 11.06 -6.95
C LYS A 105 -11.07 10.82 -5.93
N PRO A 106 -12.05 9.90 -6.14
CA PRO A 106 -13.09 9.66 -5.16
C PRO A 106 -12.55 9.12 -3.83
N VAL A 107 -11.46 8.35 -3.89
CA VAL A 107 -10.79 7.80 -2.69
C VAL A 107 -10.15 8.93 -1.90
N TYR A 108 -9.34 9.75 -2.54
CA TYR A 108 -8.65 10.88 -1.92
C TYR A 108 -9.62 11.91 -1.32
N GLU A 109 -10.74 12.18 -2.00
CA GLU A 109 -11.79 13.07 -1.47
C GLU A 109 -12.45 12.48 -0.21
N ALA A 110 -12.69 11.17 -0.18
CA ALA A 110 -13.24 10.49 0.99
C ALA A 110 -12.23 10.45 2.15
N GLU A 111 -10.97 10.13 1.87
CA GLU A 111 -9.88 10.11 2.86
C GLU A 111 -9.63 11.49 3.46
N GLU A 112 -9.56 12.52 2.64
CA GLU A 112 -9.41 13.91 3.10
C GLU A 112 -10.56 14.32 4.03
N ARG A 113 -11.79 13.94 3.66
CA ARG A 113 -12.96 14.20 4.50
C ARG A 113 -12.90 13.47 5.83
N LEU A 114 -12.53 12.18 5.82
CA LEU A 114 -12.36 11.37 7.03
C LEU A 114 -11.24 11.92 7.91
N PHE A 115 -10.11 12.26 7.33
CA PHE A 115 -8.97 12.83 8.04
C PHE A 115 -9.37 14.12 8.77
N ARG A 116 -10.06 15.02 8.08
CA ARG A 116 -10.54 16.29 8.65
C ARG A 116 -11.57 16.08 9.76
N LEU A 117 -12.53 15.19 9.55
CA LEU A 117 -13.63 14.98 10.50
C LEU A 117 -13.20 14.19 11.73
N TYR A 118 -12.40 13.14 11.56
CA TYR A 118 -12.02 12.25 12.66
C TYR A 118 -10.74 12.68 13.35
N PHE A 119 -9.68 12.97 12.61
CA PHE A 119 -8.39 13.37 13.15
C PHE A 119 -8.26 14.88 13.39
N LYS A 120 -9.26 15.69 13.01
CA LYS A 120 -9.25 17.15 13.12
C LYS A 120 -8.03 17.77 12.44
N ALA A 121 -7.63 17.21 11.32
CA ALA A 121 -6.45 17.59 10.53
C ALA A 121 -5.12 17.52 11.31
N LYS A 122 -5.03 16.66 12.32
CA LYS A 122 -3.78 16.35 13.03
C LYS A 122 -3.26 15.01 12.57
N ASP A 123 -1.99 15.00 12.20
CA ASP A 123 -1.30 13.77 11.79
C ASP A 123 -1.16 12.81 12.98
N PRO A 124 -1.78 11.62 12.95
CA PRO A 124 -1.78 10.72 14.10
C PRO A 124 -0.48 9.90 14.16
N GLU A 125 0.31 10.11 15.21
CA GLU A 125 1.58 9.40 15.45
C GLU A 125 1.43 7.86 15.43
N PHE A 126 0.26 7.34 15.82
CA PHE A 126 0.03 5.89 15.86
C PHE A 126 0.14 5.22 14.48
N VAL A 127 -0.07 5.93 13.38
CA VAL A 127 0.04 5.38 12.02
C VAL A 127 1.49 5.00 11.72
N GLN A 128 2.44 5.87 12.09
CA GLN A 128 3.86 5.58 11.92
C GLN A 128 4.31 4.40 12.79
N GLU A 129 3.80 4.34 14.02
CA GLU A 129 4.10 3.21 14.92
C GLU A 129 3.50 1.90 14.40
N LEU A 130 2.27 1.94 13.90
CA LEU A 130 1.63 0.77 13.28
C LEU A 130 2.39 0.30 12.04
N PHE A 131 2.89 1.22 11.23
CA PHE A 131 3.70 0.91 10.06
C PHE A 131 5.03 0.24 10.47
N ARG A 132 5.75 0.80 11.45
CA ARG A 132 6.96 0.16 12.00
C ARG A 132 6.68 -1.23 12.54
N PHE A 133 5.61 -1.36 13.33
CA PHE A 133 5.21 -2.64 13.90
C PHE A 133 4.85 -3.68 12.82
N SER A 134 4.17 -3.30 11.74
CA SER A 134 3.84 -4.21 10.64
C SER A 134 5.10 -4.77 9.97
N GLY A 135 6.13 -3.95 9.77
CA GLY A 135 7.42 -4.38 9.24
C GLY A 135 8.15 -5.38 10.14
N VAL A 136 8.17 -5.10 11.46
CA VAL A 136 8.75 -6.02 12.47
C VAL A 136 7.99 -7.35 12.47
N MET A 137 6.66 -7.31 12.49
CA MET A 137 5.82 -8.50 12.48
C MET A 137 6.03 -9.34 11.21
N HIS A 138 6.09 -8.69 10.04
CA HIS A 138 6.36 -9.37 8.77
C HIS A 138 7.72 -10.07 8.79
N ARG A 139 8.79 -9.38 9.21
CA ARG A 139 10.12 -9.95 9.32
C ARG A 139 10.15 -11.14 10.27
N TYR A 140 9.60 -10.98 11.46
CA TYR A 140 9.58 -12.04 12.47
C TYR A 140 8.85 -13.31 11.97
N PHE A 141 7.70 -13.15 11.32
CA PHE A 141 6.95 -14.29 10.78
C PHE A 141 7.62 -14.95 9.57
N THR A 142 8.48 -14.21 8.87
CA THR A 142 9.20 -14.72 7.70
C THR A 142 10.51 -15.40 8.08
N THR A 143 11.28 -14.84 9.02
CA THR A 143 12.64 -15.29 9.35
C THR A 143 12.74 -15.96 10.71
N GLY A 144 11.78 -15.74 11.61
CA GLY A 144 11.86 -16.14 13.01
C GLY A 144 12.80 -15.24 13.85
N GLU A 145 13.39 -14.21 13.26
CA GLU A 145 14.35 -13.32 13.91
C GLU A 145 13.66 -12.06 14.42
N PHE A 146 13.94 -11.71 15.65
CA PHE A 146 13.53 -10.46 16.27
C PHE A 146 14.77 -9.64 16.58
N GLU A 147 14.97 -8.56 15.83
CA GLU A 147 15.95 -7.54 16.22
C GLU A 147 15.30 -6.68 17.31
N GLU A 148 15.82 -6.76 18.54
CA GLU A 148 15.52 -5.76 19.55
C GLU A 148 15.97 -4.41 18.99
N THR A 149 15.03 -3.58 18.58
CA THR A 149 15.31 -2.17 18.32
C THR A 149 15.85 -1.61 19.61
N GLY A 150 17.16 -1.25 19.61
CA GLY A 150 17.91 -0.86 20.79
C GLY A 150 17.11 0.07 21.68
N SER A 151 17.00 -0.31 22.94
CA SER A 151 16.61 0.57 24.03
C SER A 151 17.61 1.71 24.08
N GLU A 152 17.31 2.82 23.41
CA GLU A 152 17.93 4.08 23.80
C GLU A 152 17.39 4.44 25.18
N THR A 153 18.30 4.30 26.14
CA THR A 153 18.20 4.81 27.53
C THR A 153 18.06 6.32 27.54
#